data_4becd8adbe962cddd0362cc1b15559c5
#
_entry.id   4becd8adbe962cddd0362cc1b15559c5
#
_cell.length_a   1.000
_cell.length_b   1.000
_cell.length_c   1.000
_cell.angle_alpha   90.00
_cell.angle_beta   90.00
_cell.angle_gamma   90.00
#
_symmetry.space_group_name_H-M   'P 1'
#
loop_
_entity.id
_entity.type
_entity.pdbx_description
1 polymer ?
#
loop_
_entity_poly.entity_id
_entity_poly.type
_entity_poly.pdbx_seq_one_letter_code
_entity_poly.pdbx_strand_id
1 'polypeptide(L)'
;DLPQALLVDYKFFEGIKGGKLLYNSVFDEKESVSKITIENFKVIKAPAFTKLLTLADLGGIADLLSGEGMSFDILEINMKADSKTSIVEEILALGPSLSVLMDGYIEKKSGLISLSGTLVPAKTLNNLISKIPLVGDILVGNKVGEGIFGVSFKMKGLPGQIKTTVNPVKTLTPRFIT
;
A
#
# COMPACT_ATOMS: atom_id res chain seq x y z
N ASP A 1 -7.53 15.26 11.50
CA ASP A 1 -6.49 14.58 12.31
C ASP A 1 -6.22 13.13 11.88
N LEU A 2 -7.03 12.55 11.00
CA LEU A 2 -6.86 11.16 10.56
C LEU A 2 -5.63 10.92 9.67
N PRO A 3 -5.26 11.81 8.72
CA PRO A 3 -4.07 11.63 7.90
C PRO A 3 -2.78 11.59 8.70
N GLN A 4 -2.71 12.38 9.75
CA GLN A 4 -1.53 12.46 10.59
C GLN A 4 -1.37 11.20 11.46
N ALA A 5 -2.46 10.68 12.02
CA ALA A 5 -2.46 9.42 12.75
C ALA A 5 -2.02 8.25 11.87
N LEU A 6 -2.52 8.16 10.63
CA LEU A 6 -2.16 7.07 9.73
C LEU A 6 -0.71 7.16 9.22
N LEU A 7 -0.21 8.36 8.99
CA LEU A 7 1.10 8.57 8.40
C LEU A 7 2.21 8.71 9.45
N VAL A 8 1.90 9.26 10.62
CA VAL A 8 2.90 9.62 11.65
C VAL A 8 2.87 8.67 12.84
N ASP A 9 1.71 8.36 13.41
CA ASP A 9 1.61 7.56 14.63
C ASP A 9 1.96 6.10 14.40
N TYR A 10 1.79 5.61 13.17
CA TYR A 10 2.10 4.23 12.82
C TYR A 10 3.48 4.03 12.21
N LYS A 11 4.26 5.08 12.00
CA LYS A 11 5.64 5.03 11.47
C LYS A 11 5.80 4.19 10.19
N PHE A 12 4.73 4.01 9.43
CA PHE A 12 4.81 3.31 8.16
C PHE A 12 5.65 4.10 7.15
N PHE A 13 5.54 5.42 7.22
CA PHE A 13 6.26 6.34 6.36
C PHE A 13 6.81 7.51 7.18
N GLU A 14 7.89 7.27 7.92
CA GLU A 14 8.57 8.36 8.64
C GLU A 14 9.19 9.40 7.72
N GLY A 15 9.26 9.12 6.40
CA GLY A 15 9.91 10.01 5.48
C GLY A 15 9.30 10.02 4.10
N ILE A 16 8.17 10.72 3.92
CA ILE A 16 7.75 11.14 2.59
C ILE A 16 8.46 12.46 2.28
N LYS A 17 9.20 12.50 1.18
CA LYS A 17 9.85 13.70 0.66
C LYS A 17 9.30 14.09 -0.70
N GLY A 18 9.02 15.36 -0.87
CA GLY A 18 8.51 15.92 -2.11
C GLY A 18 7.05 15.52 -2.36
N GLY A 19 6.62 15.71 -3.59
CA GLY A 19 5.30 15.34 -4.05
C GLY A 19 4.25 16.42 -3.85
N LYS A 20 3.10 16.17 -4.47
CA LYS A 20 1.90 16.99 -4.38
C LYS A 20 0.82 16.19 -3.68
N LEU A 21 0.35 16.69 -2.55
CA LEU A 21 -0.72 16.06 -1.77
C LEU A 21 -2.05 16.72 -2.09
N LEU A 22 -3.05 15.89 -2.41
CA LEU A 22 -4.46 16.26 -2.53
C LEU A 22 -5.24 15.47 -1.49
N TYR A 23 -6.06 16.16 -0.72
CA TYR A 23 -6.93 15.57 0.28
C TYR A 23 -8.36 16.03 0.07
N ASN A 24 -9.27 15.10 -0.10
CA ASN A 24 -10.70 15.33 -0.16
C ASN A 24 -11.40 14.51 0.92
N SER A 25 -12.32 15.12 1.63
CA SER A 25 -13.13 14.42 2.63
C SER A 25 -14.56 14.95 2.62
N VAL A 26 -15.49 14.03 2.66
CA VAL A 26 -16.92 14.32 2.82
C VAL A 26 -17.35 13.75 4.16
N PHE A 27 -18.01 14.56 4.96
CA PHE A 27 -18.50 14.21 6.29
C PHE A 27 -20.03 14.16 6.27
N ASP A 28 -20.57 13.12 6.84
CA ASP A 28 -21.96 12.96 7.25
C ASP A 28 -22.00 12.92 8.81
N GLU A 29 -23.18 12.97 9.40
CA GLU A 29 -23.35 12.93 10.87
C GLU A 29 -22.71 11.70 11.54
N LYS A 30 -22.55 10.60 10.82
CA LYS A 30 -22.08 9.31 11.34
C LYS A 30 -20.76 8.82 10.74
N GLU A 31 -20.48 9.22 9.52
CA GLU A 31 -19.36 8.67 8.75
C GLU A 31 -18.60 9.76 7.98
N SER A 32 -17.35 9.48 7.68
CA SER A 32 -16.57 10.27 6.74
C SER A 32 -16.01 9.39 5.64
N VAL A 33 -16.03 9.90 4.41
CA VAL A 33 -15.36 9.30 3.26
C VAL A 33 -14.23 10.20 2.86
N SER A 34 -13.02 9.66 2.80
CA SER A 34 -11.82 10.44 2.51
C SER A 34 -11.01 9.81 1.39
N LYS A 35 -10.47 10.66 0.53
CA LYS A 35 -9.48 10.28 -0.48
C LYS A 35 -8.23 11.13 -0.31
N ILE A 36 -7.07 10.46 -0.24
CA ILE A 36 -5.75 11.08 -0.24
C ILE A 36 -5.05 10.66 -1.52
N THR A 37 -4.45 11.60 -2.21
CA THR A 37 -3.58 11.34 -3.36
C THR A 37 -2.26 12.07 -3.16
N ILE A 38 -1.14 11.37 -3.34
CA ILE A 38 0.21 11.97 -3.33
C ILE A 38 0.87 11.59 -4.64
N GLU A 39 1.33 12.59 -5.38
CA GLU A 39 1.98 12.43 -6.68
C GLU A 39 3.48 12.74 -6.59
N ASN A 40 4.31 11.98 -7.30
CA ASN A 40 5.76 12.22 -7.47
C ASN A 40 6.52 12.44 -6.16
N PHE A 41 6.49 11.47 -5.29
CA PHE A 41 7.13 11.53 -3.98
C PHE A 41 8.19 10.44 -3.80
N LYS A 42 9.00 10.59 -2.77
CA LYS A 42 10.02 9.62 -2.38
C LYS A 42 9.78 9.17 -0.92
N VAL A 43 9.87 7.88 -0.68
CA VAL A 43 9.84 7.30 0.66
C VAL A 43 11.26 7.05 1.11
N ILE A 44 11.62 7.58 2.28
CA ILE A 44 12.92 7.38 2.94
C ILE A 44 12.68 6.95 4.38
N LYS A 45 13.59 6.13 4.93
CA LYS A 45 13.53 5.72 6.34
C LYS A 45 12.19 5.11 6.77
N ALA A 46 11.73 4.08 6.06
CA ALA A 46 10.50 3.36 6.39
C ALA A 46 10.83 1.94 6.93
N PRO A 47 11.25 1.81 8.21
CA PRO A 47 11.79 0.55 8.74
C PRO A 47 10.78 -0.61 8.72
N ALA A 48 9.50 -0.35 8.96
CA ALA A 48 8.46 -1.37 8.88
C ALA A 48 8.29 -1.89 7.44
N PHE A 49 8.39 -1.00 6.46
CA PHE A 49 8.30 -1.36 5.06
C PHE A 49 9.58 -2.07 4.57
N THR A 50 10.76 -1.62 5.01
CA THR A 50 12.02 -2.32 4.77
C THR A 50 11.98 -3.76 5.30
N LYS A 51 11.48 -3.95 6.53
CA LYS A 51 11.29 -5.29 7.10
C LYS A 51 10.34 -6.16 6.28
N LEU A 52 9.22 -5.58 5.82
CA LEU A 52 8.28 -6.28 4.94
C LEU A 52 8.96 -6.73 3.65
N LEU A 53 9.73 -5.86 2.99
CA LEU A 53 10.46 -6.18 1.77
C LEU A 53 11.50 -7.28 1.99
N THR A 54 12.21 -7.26 3.11
CA THR A 54 13.18 -8.31 3.48
C THR A 54 12.46 -9.66 3.69
N LEU A 55 11.34 -9.67 4.40
CA LEU A 55 10.54 -10.89 4.61
C LEU A 55 9.95 -11.43 3.30
N ALA A 56 9.71 -10.56 2.33
CA ALA A 56 9.20 -10.89 1.01
C ALA A 56 10.28 -11.40 0.04
N ASP A 57 11.52 -11.56 0.52
CA ASP A 57 12.69 -11.91 -0.31
C ASP A 57 12.99 -10.87 -1.41
N LEU A 58 12.70 -9.61 -1.11
CA LEU A 58 12.94 -8.45 -1.97
C LEU A 58 14.11 -7.59 -1.44
N GLY A 59 15.19 -8.24 -1.02
CA GLY A 59 16.34 -7.60 -0.38
C GLY A 59 16.95 -6.45 -1.17
N GLY A 60 17.09 -6.59 -2.49
CA GLY A 60 17.62 -5.51 -3.34
C GLY A 60 16.73 -4.25 -3.35
N ILE A 61 15.40 -4.41 -3.24
CA ILE A 61 14.46 -3.29 -3.09
C ILE A 61 14.52 -2.72 -1.67
N ALA A 62 14.69 -3.57 -0.66
CA ALA A 62 14.88 -3.15 0.73
C ALA A 62 16.17 -2.32 0.91
N ASP A 63 17.26 -2.70 0.24
CA ASP A 63 18.52 -1.95 0.25
C ASP A 63 18.36 -0.56 -0.41
N LEU A 64 17.64 -0.48 -1.53
CA LEU A 64 17.34 0.78 -2.17
C LEU A 64 16.56 1.72 -1.24
N LEU A 65 15.53 1.21 -0.57
CA LEU A 65 14.72 1.97 0.38
C LEU A 65 15.54 2.47 1.58
N SER A 66 16.45 1.63 2.10
CA SER A 66 17.30 1.97 3.24
C SER A 66 18.40 2.96 2.90
N GLY A 67 18.86 2.98 1.65
CA GLY A 67 19.90 3.87 1.16
C GLY A 67 19.33 5.19 0.65
N GLU A 68 19.12 5.28 -0.64
CA GLU A 68 18.67 6.51 -1.33
C GLU A 68 17.17 6.81 -1.16
N GLY A 69 16.40 5.83 -0.70
CA GLY A 69 14.96 5.86 -0.67
C GLY A 69 14.34 5.36 -1.97
N MET A 70 13.01 5.26 -1.97
CA MET A 70 12.24 4.71 -3.08
C MET A 70 11.26 5.74 -3.63
N SER A 71 11.30 5.97 -4.93
CA SER A 71 10.38 6.86 -5.61
C SER A 71 9.06 6.17 -5.94
N PHE A 72 7.98 6.94 -5.82
CA PHE A 72 6.65 6.54 -6.25
C PHE A 72 6.05 7.66 -7.13
N ASP A 73 5.33 7.24 -8.16
CA ASP A 73 4.64 8.15 -9.07
C ASP A 73 3.32 8.62 -8.47
N ILE A 74 2.61 7.70 -7.82
CA ILE A 74 1.33 7.99 -7.17
C ILE A 74 1.10 7.09 -5.95
N LEU A 75 0.47 7.68 -4.93
CA LEU A 75 -0.18 6.98 -3.82
C LEU A 75 -1.63 7.44 -3.76
N GLU A 76 -2.56 6.52 -3.81
CA GLU A 76 -3.98 6.77 -3.53
C GLU A 76 -4.42 6.00 -2.29
N ILE A 77 -5.15 6.66 -1.41
CA ILE A 77 -5.76 6.06 -0.22
C ILE A 77 -7.24 6.42 -0.20
N ASN A 78 -8.10 5.40 -0.23
CA ASN A 78 -9.53 5.52 -0.09
C ASN A 78 -9.95 4.97 1.27
N MET A 79 -10.65 5.77 2.05
CA MET A 79 -11.00 5.43 3.43
C MET A 79 -12.43 5.81 3.76
N LYS A 80 -13.06 4.99 4.61
CA LYS A 80 -14.29 5.32 5.32
C LYS A 80 -14.04 5.25 6.82
N ALA A 81 -14.59 6.18 7.57
CA ALA A 81 -14.41 6.17 9.01
C ALA A 81 -15.69 6.55 9.73
N ASP A 82 -16.02 5.77 10.75
CA ASP A 82 -17.06 6.07 11.74
C ASP A 82 -16.43 6.42 13.10
N SER A 83 -17.24 6.48 14.16
CA SER A 83 -16.77 6.79 15.51
C SER A 83 -15.81 5.73 16.10
N LYS A 84 -15.80 4.50 15.60
CA LYS A 84 -15.09 3.34 16.16
C LYS A 84 -13.95 2.86 15.29
N THR A 85 -14.13 2.92 13.95
CA THR A 85 -13.28 2.23 13.00
C THR A 85 -12.95 3.15 11.82
N SER A 86 -11.74 3.04 11.31
CA SER A 86 -11.36 3.53 9.99
C SER A 86 -11.14 2.35 9.08
N ILE A 87 -11.97 2.21 8.06
CA ILE A 87 -11.84 1.19 7.02
C ILE A 87 -10.99 1.78 5.91
N VAL A 88 -9.88 1.14 5.65
CA VAL A 88 -9.02 1.40 4.50
C VAL A 88 -9.55 0.54 3.35
N GLU A 89 -10.33 1.14 2.47
CA GLU A 89 -10.91 0.42 1.34
C GLU A 89 -9.83 0.05 0.33
N GLU A 90 -8.87 0.95 0.14
CA GLU A 90 -7.74 0.73 -0.76
C GLU A 90 -6.59 1.66 -0.42
N ILE A 91 -5.37 1.14 -0.44
CA ILE A 91 -4.12 1.88 -0.59
C ILE A 91 -3.45 1.35 -1.83
N LEU A 92 -3.29 2.18 -2.84
CA LEU A 92 -2.57 1.86 -4.07
C LEU A 92 -1.34 2.78 -4.17
N ALA A 93 -0.14 2.19 -4.21
CA ALA A 93 1.09 2.91 -4.49
C ALA A 93 1.74 2.33 -5.75
N LEU A 94 2.02 3.18 -6.72
CA LEU A 94 2.68 2.80 -7.97
C LEU A 94 4.04 3.50 -8.05
N GLY A 95 5.08 2.72 -8.30
CA GLY A 95 6.42 3.24 -8.46
C GLY A 95 7.25 2.43 -9.47
N PRO A 96 8.38 2.99 -9.93
CA PRO A 96 9.23 2.36 -10.94
C PRO A 96 9.90 1.08 -10.46
N SER A 97 10.05 0.89 -9.16
CA SER A 97 10.68 -0.32 -8.58
C SER A 97 9.67 -1.31 -8.02
N LEU A 98 8.53 -0.82 -7.53
CA LEU A 98 7.55 -1.60 -6.80
C LEU A 98 6.17 -0.95 -6.86
N SER A 99 5.14 -1.78 -6.96
CA SER A 99 3.76 -1.39 -6.69
C SER A 99 3.23 -2.11 -5.47
N VAL A 100 2.37 -1.43 -4.72
CA VAL A 100 1.77 -1.92 -3.47
C VAL A 100 0.27 -1.71 -3.52
N LEU A 101 -0.48 -2.74 -3.19
CA LEU A 101 -1.92 -2.66 -2.99
C LEU A 101 -2.26 -3.21 -1.61
N MET A 102 -3.03 -2.47 -0.84
CA MET A 102 -3.45 -2.86 0.52
C MET A 102 -4.90 -2.48 0.79
N ASP A 103 -5.52 -3.22 1.70
CA ASP A 103 -6.81 -2.94 2.30
C ASP A 103 -6.84 -3.38 3.76
N GLY A 104 -7.83 -2.92 4.51
CA GLY A 104 -8.00 -3.36 5.88
C GLY A 104 -8.72 -2.36 6.78
N TYR A 105 -8.36 -2.32 8.05
CA TYR A 105 -9.01 -1.44 9.02
C TYR A 105 -8.11 -1.07 10.19
N ILE A 106 -8.50 0.01 10.87
CA ILE A 106 -7.88 0.51 12.09
C ILE A 106 -8.99 0.75 13.13
N GLU A 107 -8.87 0.14 14.29
CA GLU A 107 -9.74 0.44 15.43
C GLU A 107 -9.28 1.71 16.14
N LYS A 108 -10.12 2.72 16.20
CA LYS A 108 -9.75 4.02 16.78
C LYS A 108 -9.46 3.96 18.28
N LYS A 109 -10.17 3.12 19.04
CA LYS A 109 -10.03 3.03 20.49
C LYS A 109 -8.73 2.34 20.92
N SER A 110 -8.37 1.24 20.29
CA SER A 110 -7.19 0.45 20.64
C SER A 110 -5.96 0.84 19.83
N GLY A 111 -6.16 1.45 18.68
CA GLY A 111 -5.12 1.65 17.68
C GLY A 111 -4.75 0.36 16.92
N LEU A 112 -5.54 -0.71 17.07
CA LEU A 112 -5.28 -1.97 16.38
C LEU A 112 -5.37 -1.77 14.88
N ILE A 113 -4.29 -2.12 14.19
CA ILE A 113 -4.21 -2.18 12.72
C ILE A 113 -4.40 -3.62 12.25
N SER A 114 -5.15 -3.80 11.18
CA SER A 114 -5.21 -5.03 10.43
C SER A 114 -5.25 -4.70 8.94
N LEU A 115 -4.12 -4.83 8.28
CA LEU A 115 -3.95 -4.58 6.84
C LEU A 115 -3.51 -5.85 6.15
N SER A 116 -3.99 -6.07 4.94
CA SER A 116 -3.49 -7.10 4.04
C SER A 116 -3.24 -6.52 2.67
N GLY A 117 -2.29 -7.07 1.94
CA GLY A 117 -1.96 -6.51 0.65
C GLY A 117 -1.04 -7.39 -0.18
N THR A 118 -0.60 -6.81 -1.28
CA THR A 118 0.28 -7.44 -2.25
C THR A 118 1.36 -6.46 -2.68
N LEU A 119 2.60 -6.96 -2.75
CA LEU A 119 3.75 -6.29 -3.34
C LEU A 119 3.98 -6.86 -4.74
N VAL A 120 4.16 -6.00 -5.73
CA VAL A 120 4.44 -6.39 -7.11
C VAL A 120 5.71 -5.69 -7.58
N PRO A 121 6.86 -6.40 -7.68
CA PRO A 121 8.10 -5.82 -8.19
C PRO A 121 7.97 -5.41 -9.66
N ALA A 122 8.62 -4.30 -10.04
CA ALA A 122 8.51 -3.72 -11.37
C ALA A 122 8.99 -4.63 -12.52
N LYS A 123 9.97 -5.49 -12.25
CA LYS A 123 10.41 -6.49 -13.25
C LYS A 123 9.27 -7.40 -13.70
N THR A 124 8.28 -7.61 -12.85
CA THR A 124 7.07 -8.37 -13.16
C THR A 124 6.07 -7.53 -13.94
N LEU A 125 5.98 -6.22 -13.63
CA LEU A 125 5.06 -5.30 -14.30
C LEU A 125 5.49 -4.96 -15.73
N ASN A 126 6.79 -4.81 -16.00
CA ASN A 126 7.29 -4.44 -17.34
C ASN A 126 6.90 -5.47 -18.43
N ASN A 127 6.73 -6.74 -18.06
CA ASN A 127 6.25 -7.77 -18.97
C ASN A 127 4.74 -7.70 -19.23
N LEU A 128 4.02 -6.92 -18.41
CA LEU A 128 2.56 -6.76 -18.47
C LEU A 128 2.13 -5.46 -19.12
N ILE A 129 2.85 -4.35 -18.81
CA ILE A 129 2.53 -3.00 -19.32
C ILE A 129 2.61 -2.94 -20.84
N SER A 130 3.48 -3.74 -21.47
CA SER A 130 3.54 -3.84 -22.93
C SER A 130 2.28 -4.45 -23.59
N LYS A 131 1.37 -4.99 -22.79
CA LYS A 131 0.18 -5.73 -23.28
C LYS A 131 -1.16 -5.12 -22.82
N ILE A 132 -1.16 -4.03 -22.05
CA ILE A 132 -2.39 -3.49 -21.42
C ILE A 132 -2.58 -2.02 -21.75
N PRO A 133 -3.72 -1.63 -22.36
CA PRO A 133 -3.91 -0.27 -22.87
C PRO A 133 -4.26 0.80 -21.82
N LEU A 134 -4.58 0.49 -20.58
CA LEU A 134 -4.96 1.48 -19.55
C LEU A 134 -4.73 0.96 -18.13
N VAL A 135 -4.17 1.82 -17.27
CA VAL A 135 -3.78 1.49 -15.88
C VAL A 135 -4.97 1.08 -14.99
N GLY A 136 -6.18 1.54 -15.29
CA GLY A 136 -7.39 1.17 -14.57
C GLY A 136 -7.85 -0.28 -14.77
N ASP A 137 -7.53 -0.89 -15.91
CA ASP A 137 -7.94 -2.25 -16.25
C ASP A 137 -6.96 -3.32 -15.78
N ILE A 138 -5.75 -2.93 -15.37
CA ILE A 138 -4.72 -3.86 -14.87
C ILE A 138 -5.17 -4.53 -13.57
N LEU A 139 -5.92 -3.83 -12.77
CA LEU A 139 -6.42 -4.32 -11.48
C LEU A 139 -7.76 -5.07 -11.59
N VAL A 140 -8.47 -4.93 -12.69
CA VAL A 140 -9.84 -5.44 -12.85
C VAL A 140 -9.92 -6.72 -13.70
N GLY A 141 -8.81 -7.30 -14.07
CA GLY A 141 -8.72 -8.70 -14.53
C GLY A 141 -9.57 -9.10 -15.71
N ASN A 142 -9.06 -8.98 -16.91
CA ASN A 142 -9.37 -9.94 -17.97
C ASN A 142 -8.10 -10.31 -18.71
N LYS A 143 -7.70 -11.57 -18.58
CA LYS A 143 -6.57 -12.26 -19.21
C LYS A 143 -5.24 -12.14 -18.46
N VAL A 144 -5.20 -12.64 -17.24
CA VAL A 144 -3.97 -13.03 -16.56
C VAL A 144 -3.76 -14.54 -16.82
N GLY A 145 -3.25 -14.86 -17.97
CA GLY A 145 -2.86 -16.24 -18.31
C GLY A 145 -1.39 -16.56 -18.06
N GLU A 146 -0.56 -15.59 -17.71
CA GLU A 146 0.87 -15.80 -17.46
C GLU A 146 1.30 -14.98 -16.24
N GLY A 147 1.46 -15.71 -15.15
CA GLY A 147 1.96 -15.41 -13.82
C GLY A 147 2.49 -14.00 -13.51
N ILE A 148 1.65 -13.13 -12.96
CA ILE A 148 2.13 -11.99 -12.21
C ILE A 148 2.73 -12.51 -10.90
N PHE A 149 4.02 -12.37 -10.74
CA PHE A 149 4.68 -12.68 -9.48
C PHE A 149 4.48 -11.52 -8.52
N GLY A 150 3.75 -11.76 -7.45
CA GLY A 150 3.59 -10.84 -6.36
C GLY A 150 3.77 -11.55 -5.04
N VAL A 151 3.93 -10.79 -3.98
CA VAL A 151 4.07 -11.27 -2.62
C VAL A 151 2.92 -10.76 -1.80
N SER A 152 2.06 -11.65 -1.31
CA SER A 152 0.98 -11.29 -0.40
C SER A 152 1.51 -11.17 1.03
N PHE A 153 1.00 -10.21 1.78
CA PHE A 153 1.35 -10.00 3.17
C PHE A 153 0.14 -9.63 4.02
N LYS A 154 0.28 -9.83 5.33
CA LYS A 154 -0.65 -9.34 6.34
C LYS A 154 0.13 -8.66 7.46
N MET A 155 -0.40 -7.55 7.93
CA MET A 155 0.14 -6.79 9.05
C MET A 155 -0.97 -6.60 10.07
N LYS A 156 -0.73 -7.06 11.30
CA LYS A 156 -1.70 -6.93 12.38
C LYS A 156 -1.02 -6.68 13.70
N GLY A 157 -1.55 -5.76 14.48
CA GLY A 157 -1.06 -5.47 15.82
C GLY A 157 -1.39 -4.07 16.30
N LEU A 158 -1.01 -3.80 17.53
CA LEU A 158 -1.02 -2.46 18.11
C LEU A 158 0.18 -1.64 17.62
N PRO A 159 0.14 -0.31 17.74
CA PRO A 159 1.30 0.54 17.45
C PRO A 159 2.55 0.05 18.19
N GLY A 160 3.65 -0.10 17.45
CA GLY A 160 4.92 -0.63 17.97
C GLY A 160 4.99 -2.16 18.15
N GLN A 161 3.88 -2.89 17.96
CA GLN A 161 3.81 -4.36 18.10
C GLN A 161 3.19 -5.04 16.87
N ILE A 162 3.40 -4.48 15.70
CA ILE A 162 2.85 -5.02 14.45
C ILE A 162 3.59 -6.29 14.06
N LYS A 163 2.84 -7.37 13.92
CA LYS A 163 3.32 -8.63 13.34
C LYS A 163 3.04 -8.63 11.84
N THR A 164 4.08 -8.93 11.07
CA THR A 164 4.00 -9.05 9.61
C THR A 164 4.20 -10.50 9.22
N THR A 165 3.31 -11.03 8.41
CA THR A 165 3.42 -12.34 7.78
C THR A 165 3.43 -12.18 6.27
N VAL A 166 4.25 -12.95 5.59
CA VAL A 166 4.45 -12.88 4.15
C VAL A 166 4.25 -14.26 3.56
N ASN A 167 3.47 -14.34 2.48
CA ASN A 167 3.33 -15.53 1.67
C ASN A 167 3.83 -15.24 0.26
N PRO A 168 4.92 -15.85 -0.18
CA PRO A 168 5.34 -15.76 -1.57
C PRO A 168 4.31 -16.49 -2.43
N VAL A 169 3.56 -15.74 -3.21
CA VAL A 169 2.57 -16.28 -4.15
C VAL A 169 3.24 -16.35 -5.51
N LYS A 170 3.40 -17.56 -6.02
CA LYS A 170 3.93 -17.78 -7.38
C LYS A 170 2.95 -17.33 -8.47
N THR A 171 1.69 -17.13 -8.12
CA THR A 171 0.64 -16.67 -9.03
C THR A 171 -0.32 -15.79 -8.25
N LEU A 172 -0.43 -14.52 -8.63
CA LEU A 172 -1.50 -13.68 -8.12
C LEU A 172 -2.81 -14.18 -8.75
N THR A 173 -3.60 -14.91 -8.00
CA THR A 173 -5.02 -14.96 -8.25
C THR A 173 -5.53 -13.56 -7.90
N PRO A 174 -6.11 -12.82 -8.86
CA PRO A 174 -6.65 -11.51 -8.55
C PRO A 174 -7.72 -11.68 -7.47
N ARG A 175 -7.47 -11.12 -6.30
CA ARG A 175 -8.44 -11.04 -5.21
C ARG A 175 -9.64 -10.15 -5.58
N PHE A 176 -9.66 -9.69 -6.82
CA PHE A 176 -10.61 -8.76 -7.42
C PHE A 176 -11.63 -9.43 -8.33
N ILE A 177 -11.67 -10.78 -8.36
CA ILE A 177 -12.72 -11.53 -9.02
C ILE A 177 -13.59 -12.20 -7.94
N THR A 178 -14.34 -11.40 -7.25
CA THR A 178 -15.62 -11.81 -6.61
C THR A 178 -16.52 -10.61 -6.55
#